data_b0b1bd9be235b95e41fc6987c1dd7d29
#
_entry.id   b0b1bd9be235b95e41fc6987c1dd7d29
#
_cell.length_a   1.000
_cell.length_b   1.000
_cell.length_c   1.000
_cell.angle_alpha   90.00
_cell.angle_beta   90.00
_cell.angle_gamma   90.00
#
_symmetry.space_group_name_H-M   'P 1'
#
loop_
_entity.id
_entity.type
_entity.pdbx_description
1 polymer ?
#
loop_
_entity_poly.entity_id
_entity_poly.type
_entity_poly.pdbx_seq_one_letter_code
_entity_poly.pdbx_strand_id
1 'polypeptide(L)'
;MKDNLKRQRNEAPPIPKGGGSPQIEQRVAAAGWDAIDAALDANGFAVMTGLLDAEACAAIAGLYPVDGRFRSHIHMARHGFGRGEYKYFAYPLPDEVAALRTALYPPLASLANRWHEALGEAQRFPLRHADLLARCHDAGQARPTPLLLKYEAGDYNCLHQDIYGEHVFPLQATILLCEPGEDFTGGEFVITEQRPRMQSRASVVPLQRGDVVVFAVHHRPVRGAKGSYRVNLRHGVSTVHSGNRYTLGIIFHDAQ
;
A
#
# COMPACT_ATOMS: atom_id res chain seq x y z
N MET A 1 -7.06 -47.59 -26.70
CA MET A 1 -7.89 -46.49 -26.22
C MET A 1 -7.01 -45.63 -25.34
N LYS A 2 -6.54 -44.48 -25.90
CA LYS A 2 -5.71 -43.51 -25.18
C LYS A 2 -6.61 -42.32 -24.90
N ASP A 3 -7.00 -42.13 -23.64
CA ASP A 3 -7.80 -41.01 -23.19
C ASP A 3 -6.98 -39.72 -23.22
N ASN A 4 -7.45 -38.81 -24.05
CA ASN A 4 -6.90 -37.47 -24.28
C ASN A 4 -7.56 -36.51 -23.28
N LEU A 5 -7.08 -36.40 -22.05
CA LEU A 5 -7.49 -35.39 -21.10
C LEU A 5 -6.87 -34.04 -21.51
N LYS A 6 -7.58 -33.30 -22.34
CA LYS A 6 -7.31 -31.86 -22.60
C LYS A 6 -7.48 -31.09 -21.28
N ARG A 7 -6.38 -30.65 -20.69
CA ARG A 7 -6.37 -29.61 -19.66
C ARG A 7 -6.98 -28.34 -20.27
N GLN A 8 -8.22 -28.03 -19.92
CA GLN A 8 -8.80 -26.71 -20.14
C GLN A 8 -7.97 -25.71 -19.33
N ARG A 9 -7.26 -24.82 -20.01
CA ARG A 9 -6.69 -23.62 -19.39
C ARG A 9 -7.88 -22.77 -18.98
N ASN A 10 -8.12 -22.62 -17.68
CA ASN A 10 -9.01 -21.59 -17.16
C ASN A 10 -8.37 -20.23 -17.48
N GLU A 11 -8.79 -19.61 -18.56
CA GLU A 11 -8.50 -18.21 -18.81
C GLU A 11 -9.27 -17.39 -17.78
N ALA A 12 -8.56 -16.56 -17.02
CA ALA A 12 -9.17 -15.65 -16.08
C ALA A 12 -10.14 -14.72 -16.83
N PRO A 13 -11.34 -14.43 -16.27
CA PRO A 13 -12.29 -13.55 -16.93
C PRO A 13 -11.67 -12.18 -17.16
N PRO A 14 -12.04 -11.49 -18.28
CA PRO A 14 -11.56 -10.14 -18.55
C PRO A 14 -11.96 -9.20 -17.40
N ILE A 15 -11.03 -8.31 -17.00
CA ILE A 15 -11.30 -7.28 -16.00
C ILE A 15 -12.40 -6.37 -16.53
N PRO A 16 -13.48 -6.10 -15.76
CA PRO A 16 -14.46 -5.10 -16.14
C PRO A 16 -13.73 -3.75 -16.34
N LYS A 17 -14.02 -3.06 -17.43
CA LYS A 17 -13.48 -1.71 -17.71
C LYS A 17 -14.20 -0.68 -16.84
N GLY A 18 -13.97 -0.72 -15.54
CA GLY A 18 -14.39 0.32 -14.61
C GLY A 18 -13.24 1.30 -14.42
N GLY A 19 -13.50 2.60 -14.53
CA GLY A 19 -12.61 3.73 -14.27
C GLY A 19 -11.17 3.55 -14.79
N GLY A 20 -10.94 3.67 -16.09
CA GLY A 20 -9.66 3.31 -16.72
C GLY A 20 -8.45 4.07 -16.17
N SER A 21 -7.24 3.54 -16.34
CA SER A 21 -5.95 4.12 -15.97
C SER A 21 -5.83 5.64 -16.14
N PRO A 22 -6.33 6.27 -17.23
CA PRO A 22 -6.30 7.72 -17.40
C PRO A 22 -7.05 8.51 -16.33
N GLN A 23 -8.16 7.96 -15.78
CA GLN A 23 -8.92 8.65 -14.71
C GLN A 23 -8.17 8.63 -13.37
N ILE A 24 -7.49 7.54 -13.06
CA ILE A 24 -6.63 7.44 -11.86
C ILE A 24 -5.50 8.47 -11.94
N GLU A 25 -4.81 8.54 -13.08
CA GLU A 25 -3.74 9.51 -13.31
C GLU A 25 -4.22 10.94 -13.16
N GLN A 26 -5.39 11.28 -13.73
CA GLN A 26 -6.00 12.60 -13.61
C GLN A 26 -6.38 12.93 -12.16
N ARG A 27 -6.99 12.01 -11.42
CA ARG A 27 -7.36 12.22 -10.01
C ARG A 27 -6.12 12.40 -9.12
N VAL A 28 -5.07 11.62 -9.35
CA VAL A 28 -3.80 11.77 -8.63
C VAL A 28 -3.14 13.11 -8.97
N ALA A 29 -3.12 13.53 -10.24
CA ALA A 29 -2.56 14.80 -10.66
C ALA A 29 -3.33 16.00 -10.09
N ALA A 30 -4.66 15.88 -9.95
CA ALA A 30 -5.53 16.92 -9.39
C ALA A 30 -5.55 16.96 -7.85
N ALA A 31 -4.91 16.00 -7.18
CA ALA A 31 -4.85 15.96 -5.72
C ALA A 31 -4.07 17.17 -5.17
N GLY A 32 -4.50 17.68 -4.02
CA GLY A 32 -3.84 18.81 -3.35
C GLY A 32 -2.51 18.42 -2.72
N TRP A 33 -1.48 18.17 -3.53
CA TRP A 33 -0.18 17.65 -3.08
C TRP A 33 0.51 18.51 -2.04
N ASP A 34 0.33 19.84 -2.06
CA ASP A 34 0.89 20.73 -1.01
C ASP A 34 0.32 20.38 0.38
N ALA A 35 -0.98 20.11 0.46
CA ALA A 35 -1.63 19.72 1.70
C ALA A 35 -1.25 18.29 2.12
N ILE A 36 -1.12 17.37 1.16
CA ILE A 36 -0.67 15.99 1.38
C ILE A 36 0.77 15.98 1.91
N ASP A 37 1.67 16.72 1.28
CA ASP A 37 3.06 16.88 1.70
C ASP A 37 3.15 17.45 3.13
N ALA A 38 2.39 18.52 3.42
CA ALA A 38 2.34 19.12 4.74
C ALA A 38 1.83 18.13 5.80
N ALA A 39 0.82 17.32 5.48
CA ALA A 39 0.29 16.31 6.39
C ALA A 39 1.31 15.17 6.64
N LEU A 40 1.99 14.71 5.59
CA LEU A 40 3.06 13.72 5.69
C LEU A 40 4.24 14.23 6.53
N ASP A 41 4.67 15.47 6.32
CA ASP A 41 5.71 16.13 7.13
C ASP A 41 5.30 16.25 8.60
N ALA A 42 4.02 16.60 8.88
CA ALA A 42 3.52 16.81 10.24
C ALA A 42 3.25 15.49 10.99
N ASN A 43 2.62 14.52 10.32
CA ASN A 43 2.03 13.34 10.97
C ASN A 43 2.68 12.01 10.52
N GLY A 44 3.37 11.99 9.37
CA GLY A 44 3.88 10.77 8.75
C GLY A 44 2.81 10.01 7.94
N PHE A 45 1.62 10.57 7.83
CA PHE A 45 0.55 10.06 6.96
C PHE A 45 -0.35 11.19 6.44
N ALA A 46 -0.99 10.93 5.31
CA ALA A 46 -2.01 11.79 4.71
C ALA A 46 -3.11 10.94 4.08
N VAL A 47 -4.34 11.46 4.04
CA VAL A 47 -5.47 10.80 3.39
C VAL A 47 -5.86 11.58 2.12
N MET A 48 -6.00 10.83 1.02
CA MET A 48 -6.59 11.29 -0.24
C MET A 48 -7.99 10.70 -0.33
N THR A 49 -9.02 11.54 -0.25
CA THR A 49 -10.41 11.07 -0.21
C THR A 49 -10.94 10.73 -1.60
N GLY A 50 -11.65 9.61 -1.73
CA GLY A 50 -12.39 9.24 -2.92
C GLY A 50 -11.54 9.07 -4.19
N LEU A 51 -10.28 8.61 -4.06
CA LEU A 51 -9.42 8.41 -5.24
C LEU A 51 -9.99 7.33 -6.17
N LEU A 52 -10.57 6.27 -5.61
CA LEU A 52 -11.30 5.25 -6.36
C LEU A 52 -12.81 5.39 -6.11
N ASP A 53 -13.60 5.18 -7.14
CA ASP A 53 -15.05 5.03 -7.00
C ASP A 53 -15.43 3.61 -6.56
N ALA A 54 -16.70 3.43 -6.20
CA ALA A 54 -17.21 2.16 -5.69
C ALA A 54 -17.08 1.01 -6.69
N GLU A 55 -17.21 1.28 -7.99
CA GLU A 55 -17.08 0.28 -9.05
C GLU A 55 -15.63 -0.22 -9.15
N ALA A 56 -14.66 0.68 -9.18
CA ALA A 56 -13.25 0.34 -9.19
C ALA A 56 -12.83 -0.43 -7.91
N CYS A 57 -13.33 -0.01 -6.73
CA CYS A 57 -13.10 -0.72 -5.48
C CYS A 57 -13.65 -2.15 -5.53
N ALA A 58 -14.89 -2.34 -5.99
CA ALA A 58 -15.50 -3.65 -6.12
C ALA A 58 -14.76 -4.54 -7.14
N ALA A 59 -14.34 -3.98 -8.27
CA ALA A 59 -13.57 -4.69 -9.28
C ALA A 59 -12.24 -5.20 -8.73
N ILE A 60 -11.49 -4.37 -8.01
CA ILE A 60 -10.22 -4.75 -7.40
C ILE A 60 -10.43 -5.80 -6.30
N ALA A 61 -11.38 -5.61 -5.39
CA ALA A 61 -11.69 -6.58 -4.34
C ALA A 61 -12.12 -7.93 -4.94
N GLY A 62 -12.89 -7.92 -6.04
CA GLY A 62 -13.33 -9.08 -6.79
C GLY A 62 -12.19 -9.91 -7.41
N LEU A 63 -10.97 -9.38 -7.47
CA LEU A 63 -9.80 -10.16 -7.92
C LEU A 63 -9.31 -11.16 -6.86
N TYR A 64 -9.68 -10.97 -5.58
CA TYR A 64 -9.14 -11.80 -4.48
C TYR A 64 -9.29 -13.31 -4.70
N PRO A 65 -10.43 -13.86 -5.17
CA PRO A 65 -10.58 -15.29 -5.43
C PRO A 65 -9.89 -15.80 -6.71
N VAL A 66 -9.29 -14.91 -7.53
CA VAL A 66 -8.68 -15.26 -8.82
C VAL A 66 -7.20 -15.58 -8.63
N ASP A 67 -6.87 -16.80 -8.17
CA ASP A 67 -5.52 -17.21 -7.77
C ASP A 67 -4.45 -16.96 -8.84
N GLY A 68 -4.78 -17.09 -10.12
CA GLY A 68 -3.84 -16.84 -11.22
C GLY A 68 -3.33 -15.39 -11.34
N ARG A 69 -3.90 -14.45 -10.59
CA ARG A 69 -3.43 -13.05 -10.51
C ARG A 69 -2.34 -12.83 -9.47
N PHE A 70 -2.08 -13.81 -8.61
CA PHE A 70 -1.19 -13.66 -7.47
C PHE A 70 -0.01 -14.63 -7.54
N ARG A 71 1.15 -14.14 -7.09
CA ARG A 71 2.38 -14.93 -6.98
C ARG A 71 2.51 -15.66 -5.64
N SER A 72 1.81 -15.21 -4.61
CA SER A 72 1.85 -15.83 -3.28
C SER A 72 0.61 -15.48 -2.47
N HIS A 73 0.27 -16.37 -1.55
CA HIS A 73 -0.81 -16.23 -0.58
C HIS A 73 -0.25 -16.44 0.83
N ILE A 74 -0.42 -15.47 1.69
CA ILE A 74 0.14 -15.46 3.05
C ILE A 74 -1.00 -15.44 4.07
N HIS A 75 -0.95 -16.38 5.01
CA HIS A 75 -1.80 -16.39 6.20
C HIS A 75 -1.02 -15.79 7.37
N MET A 76 -1.42 -14.62 7.86
CA MET A 76 -0.69 -13.81 8.84
C MET A 76 -0.40 -14.55 10.14
N ALA A 77 -1.33 -15.40 10.60
CA ALA A 77 -1.19 -16.16 11.84
C ALA A 77 0.01 -17.12 11.84
N ARG A 78 0.45 -17.59 10.66
CA ARG A 78 1.61 -18.48 10.52
C ARG A 78 2.95 -17.77 10.74
N HIS A 79 2.95 -16.45 10.69
CA HIS A 79 4.16 -15.62 10.74
C HIS A 79 4.19 -14.67 11.95
N GLY A 80 3.15 -14.71 12.80
CA GLY A 80 3.04 -13.77 13.92
C GLY A 80 2.70 -12.33 13.52
N PHE A 81 2.20 -12.12 12.29
CA PHE A 81 1.85 -10.80 11.77
C PHE A 81 0.47 -10.30 12.23
N GLY A 82 -0.30 -11.15 12.87
CA GLY A 82 -1.69 -10.94 13.27
C GLY A 82 -2.57 -12.07 12.80
N ARG A 83 -3.82 -11.75 12.42
CA ARG A 83 -4.80 -12.67 11.81
C ARG A 83 -5.35 -12.03 10.56
N GLY A 84 -5.75 -12.85 9.60
CA GLY A 84 -6.15 -12.43 8.26
C GLY A 84 -5.19 -12.98 7.21
N GLU A 85 -5.40 -12.59 5.99
CA GLU A 85 -4.62 -13.09 4.87
C GLU A 85 -4.38 -12.00 3.81
N TYR A 86 -3.32 -12.19 3.02
CA TYR A 86 -3.06 -11.33 1.88
C TYR A 86 -2.39 -12.08 0.74
N LYS A 87 -2.57 -11.53 -0.47
CA LYS A 87 -1.99 -12.07 -1.70
C LYS A 87 -1.20 -10.99 -2.41
N TYR A 88 0.07 -11.28 -2.72
CA TYR A 88 0.87 -10.43 -3.59
C TYR A 88 0.51 -10.68 -5.05
N PHE A 89 0.24 -9.63 -5.81
CA PHE A 89 0.00 -9.75 -7.25
C PHE A 89 1.21 -10.33 -7.98
N ALA A 90 0.93 -11.03 -9.10
CA ALA A 90 1.92 -11.43 -10.08
C ALA A 90 2.05 -10.34 -11.17
N TYR A 91 3.16 -10.32 -11.89
CA TYR A 91 3.24 -9.59 -13.15
C TYR A 91 2.56 -10.37 -14.30
N PRO A 92 1.88 -9.68 -15.24
CA PRO A 92 1.59 -8.26 -15.25
C PRO A 92 0.56 -7.87 -14.18
N LEU A 93 0.75 -6.71 -13.55
CA LEU A 93 -0.21 -6.16 -12.60
C LEU A 93 -1.55 -5.85 -13.30
N PRO A 94 -2.68 -5.89 -12.58
CA PRO A 94 -3.92 -5.29 -13.07
C PRO A 94 -3.70 -3.80 -13.43
N ASP A 95 -4.38 -3.32 -14.48
CA ASP A 95 -4.15 -1.99 -15.04
C ASP A 95 -4.34 -0.87 -14.01
N GLU A 96 -5.38 -0.98 -13.16
CA GLU A 96 -5.65 0.00 -12.09
C GLU A 96 -4.55 -0.01 -11.02
N VAL A 97 -4.04 -1.19 -10.67
CA VAL A 97 -2.95 -1.33 -9.69
C VAL A 97 -1.65 -0.75 -10.24
N ALA A 98 -1.36 -1.01 -11.51
CA ALA A 98 -0.20 -0.44 -12.21
C ALA A 98 -0.30 1.08 -12.32
N ALA A 99 -1.49 1.61 -12.68
CA ALA A 99 -1.75 3.05 -12.79
C ALA A 99 -1.58 3.76 -11.44
N LEU A 100 -2.18 3.24 -10.36
CA LEU A 100 -2.01 3.77 -9.00
C LEU A 100 -0.55 3.81 -8.58
N ARG A 101 0.18 2.71 -8.79
CA ARG A 101 1.59 2.59 -8.44
C ARG A 101 2.45 3.60 -9.19
N THR A 102 2.17 3.79 -10.48
CA THR A 102 2.93 4.70 -11.34
C THR A 102 2.60 6.17 -11.07
N ALA A 103 1.30 6.49 -10.91
CA ALA A 103 0.85 7.88 -10.75
C ALA A 103 1.19 8.46 -9.37
N LEU A 104 1.07 7.67 -8.29
CA LEU A 104 1.39 8.13 -6.93
C LEU A 104 2.90 8.31 -6.69
N TYR A 105 3.74 7.61 -7.43
CA TYR A 105 5.17 7.57 -7.15
C TYR A 105 5.90 8.91 -7.32
N PRO A 106 5.77 9.68 -8.43
CA PRO A 106 6.60 10.86 -8.67
C PRO A 106 6.52 11.94 -7.59
N PRO A 107 5.33 12.38 -7.13
CA PRO A 107 5.24 13.34 -6.04
C PRO A 107 5.80 12.78 -4.72
N LEU A 108 5.57 11.49 -4.44
CA LEU A 108 6.12 10.84 -3.25
C LEU A 108 7.64 10.67 -3.32
N ALA A 109 8.23 10.48 -4.50
CA ALA A 109 9.68 10.44 -4.68
C ALA A 109 10.33 11.80 -4.38
N SER A 110 9.66 12.89 -4.74
CA SER A 110 10.10 14.26 -4.41
C SER A 110 10.12 14.47 -2.89
N LEU A 111 9.05 14.06 -2.19
CA LEU A 111 8.97 14.11 -0.73
C LEU A 111 10.04 13.22 -0.07
N ALA A 112 10.19 11.98 -0.53
CA ALA A 112 11.18 11.04 0.00
C ALA A 112 12.60 11.59 -0.12
N ASN A 113 12.94 12.22 -1.24
CA ASN A 113 14.24 12.85 -1.44
C ASN A 113 14.46 14.03 -0.49
N ARG A 114 13.44 14.84 -0.24
CA ARG A 114 13.48 15.94 0.73
C ARG A 114 13.68 15.40 2.17
N TRP A 115 13.04 14.30 2.51
CA TRP A 115 13.21 13.64 3.81
C TRP A 115 14.62 13.08 3.99
N HIS A 116 15.16 12.40 2.97
CA HIS A 116 16.54 11.89 3.00
C HIS A 116 17.57 13.02 3.13
N GLU A 117 17.36 14.12 2.41
CA GLU A 117 18.22 15.30 2.56
C GLU A 117 18.18 15.89 3.97
N ALA A 118 16.96 16.04 4.54
CA ALA A 118 16.78 16.56 5.91
C ALA A 118 17.44 15.68 6.97
N LEU A 119 17.57 14.37 6.71
CA LEU A 119 18.22 13.39 7.59
C LEU A 119 19.71 13.18 7.31
N GLY A 120 20.27 13.85 6.28
CA GLY A 120 21.66 13.66 5.87
C GLY A 120 21.94 12.32 5.19
N GLU A 121 20.91 11.66 4.66
CA GLU A 121 21.03 10.39 3.94
C GLU A 121 21.46 10.65 2.47
N ALA A 122 22.42 9.87 1.98
CA ALA A 122 22.96 10.05 0.62
C ALA A 122 22.03 9.48 -0.47
N GLN A 123 21.20 8.49 -0.13
CA GLN A 123 20.30 7.84 -1.09
C GLN A 123 19.31 8.85 -1.68
N ARG A 124 19.10 8.75 -3.01
CA ARG A 124 18.08 9.52 -3.74
C ARG A 124 17.27 8.58 -4.62
N PHE A 125 15.97 8.84 -4.68
CA PHE A 125 15.02 8.11 -5.50
C PHE A 125 14.86 8.82 -6.85
N PRO A 126 14.85 8.07 -7.97
CA PRO A 126 14.56 8.65 -9.28
C PRO A 126 13.11 9.16 -9.30
N LEU A 127 12.83 10.18 -10.10
CA LEU A 127 11.48 10.76 -10.19
C LEU A 127 10.51 9.87 -11.00
N ARG A 128 11.02 9.00 -11.86
CA ARG A 128 10.20 8.07 -12.63
C ARG A 128 10.15 6.72 -11.94
N HIS A 129 8.95 6.17 -11.76
CA HIS A 129 8.76 4.86 -11.14
C HIS A 129 9.50 3.74 -11.89
N ALA A 130 9.49 3.77 -13.23
CA ALA A 130 10.21 2.80 -14.04
C ALA A 130 11.72 2.74 -13.74
N ASP A 131 12.33 3.88 -13.42
CA ASP A 131 13.76 3.94 -13.10
C ASP A 131 14.04 3.38 -11.69
N LEU A 132 13.08 3.50 -10.74
CA LEU A 132 13.17 2.80 -9.45
C LEU A 132 13.08 1.29 -9.65
N LEU A 133 12.12 0.83 -10.45
CA LEU A 133 11.96 -0.61 -10.73
C LEU A 133 13.20 -1.18 -11.43
N ALA A 134 13.77 -0.46 -12.40
CA ALA A 134 15.02 -0.88 -13.04
C ALA A 134 16.14 -1.07 -12.00
N ARG A 135 16.31 -0.11 -11.08
CA ARG A 135 17.28 -0.22 -9.98
C ARG A 135 17.00 -1.42 -9.07
N CYS A 136 15.73 -1.68 -8.76
CA CYS A 136 15.33 -2.85 -7.96
C CYS A 136 15.68 -4.15 -8.70
N HIS A 137 15.35 -4.25 -9.99
CA HIS A 137 15.61 -5.45 -10.81
C HIS A 137 17.09 -5.72 -10.97
N ASP A 138 17.91 -4.69 -11.17
CA ASP A 138 19.37 -4.80 -11.24
C ASP A 138 19.98 -5.36 -9.93
N ALA A 139 19.32 -5.09 -8.79
CA ALA A 139 19.69 -5.65 -7.48
C ALA A 139 19.02 -7.01 -7.18
N GLY A 140 18.34 -7.63 -8.14
CA GLY A 140 17.65 -8.92 -7.96
C GLY A 140 16.28 -8.82 -7.28
N GLN A 141 15.76 -7.61 -7.01
CA GLN A 141 14.43 -7.35 -6.47
C GLN A 141 13.43 -7.25 -7.63
N ALA A 142 12.97 -8.38 -8.17
CA ALA A 142 12.12 -8.41 -9.38
C ALA A 142 10.69 -8.92 -9.11
N ARG A 143 10.34 -9.20 -7.85
CA ARG A 143 9.00 -9.69 -7.49
C ARG A 143 8.07 -8.52 -7.15
N PRO A 144 6.91 -8.37 -7.83
CA PRO A 144 5.99 -7.28 -7.55
C PRO A 144 5.46 -7.34 -6.12
N THR A 145 5.34 -6.19 -5.51
CA THR A 145 4.95 -6.02 -4.10
C THR A 145 3.55 -5.46 -3.86
N PRO A 146 2.79 -4.93 -4.83
CA PRO A 146 1.39 -4.63 -4.58
C PRO A 146 0.64 -5.87 -4.10
N LEU A 147 -0.26 -5.68 -3.13
CA LEU A 147 -0.92 -6.79 -2.46
C LEU A 147 -2.38 -6.47 -2.16
N LEU A 148 -3.20 -7.51 -2.14
CA LEU A 148 -4.60 -7.43 -1.76
C LEU A 148 -4.78 -8.16 -0.42
N LEU A 149 -5.25 -7.43 0.61
CA LEU A 149 -5.44 -7.94 1.96
C LEU A 149 -6.92 -8.19 2.20
N LYS A 150 -7.22 -9.28 2.92
CA LYS A 150 -8.55 -9.68 3.35
C LYS A 150 -8.56 -9.95 4.84
N TYR A 151 -9.54 -9.38 5.51
CA TYR A 151 -9.80 -9.60 6.94
C TYR A 151 -11.27 -9.96 7.15
N GLU A 152 -11.52 -10.92 8.02
CA GLU A 152 -12.84 -11.34 8.50
C GLU A 152 -13.01 -10.97 9.97
N ALA A 153 -14.19 -11.21 10.54
CA ALA A 153 -14.43 -10.97 11.96
C ALA A 153 -13.40 -11.68 12.85
N GLY A 154 -12.79 -10.94 13.76
CA GLY A 154 -11.71 -11.38 14.65
C GLY A 154 -10.30 -11.22 14.08
N ASP A 155 -10.16 -10.81 12.83
CA ASP A 155 -8.86 -10.57 12.21
C ASP A 155 -8.31 -9.17 12.52
N TYR A 156 -6.99 -9.05 12.49
CA TYR A 156 -6.25 -7.81 12.76
C TYR A 156 -4.85 -7.90 12.14
N ASN A 157 -4.15 -6.77 12.02
CA ASN A 157 -2.75 -6.75 11.65
C ASN A 157 -1.93 -6.06 12.76
N CYS A 158 -0.91 -6.77 13.26
CA CYS A 158 -0.01 -6.23 14.28
C CYS A 158 0.71 -4.98 13.78
N LEU A 159 1.07 -4.09 14.71
CA LEU A 159 1.89 -2.92 14.39
C LEU A 159 3.27 -3.33 13.86
N HIS A 160 3.57 -3.00 12.63
CA HIS A 160 4.78 -3.41 11.91
C HIS A 160 5.36 -2.30 11.03
N GLN A 161 6.45 -2.62 10.37
CA GLN A 161 7.15 -1.80 9.37
C GLN A 161 7.49 -2.71 8.20
N ASP A 162 7.18 -2.29 6.98
CA ASP A 162 7.46 -3.05 5.75
C ASP A 162 8.84 -2.68 5.20
N ILE A 163 9.87 -3.36 5.69
CA ILE A 163 11.26 -3.12 5.31
C ILE A 163 11.78 -4.39 4.64
N TYR A 164 11.75 -4.44 3.30
CA TYR A 164 12.15 -5.61 2.53
C TYR A 164 13.16 -5.24 1.43
N GLY A 165 14.30 -5.95 1.39
CA GLY A 165 15.31 -5.79 0.36
C GLY A 165 16.29 -4.66 0.60
N GLU A 166 17.16 -4.42 -0.39
CA GLU A 166 18.20 -3.38 -0.37
C GLU A 166 17.63 -2.01 -0.73
N HIS A 167 16.77 -1.98 -1.76
CA HIS A 167 16.13 -0.76 -2.24
C HIS A 167 14.72 -0.67 -1.66
N VAL A 168 14.58 0.05 -0.55
CA VAL A 168 13.30 0.30 0.11
C VAL A 168 12.86 1.73 -0.15
N PHE A 169 11.67 1.91 -0.73
CA PHE A 169 11.05 3.23 -0.84
C PHE A 169 10.37 3.57 0.49
N PRO A 170 10.57 4.76 1.08
CA PRO A 170 10.19 5.04 2.47
C PRO A 170 8.72 5.33 2.70
N LEU A 171 7.91 5.39 1.63
CA LEU A 171 6.48 5.65 1.67
C LEU A 171 5.72 4.52 0.99
N GLN A 172 4.52 4.25 1.46
CA GLN A 172 3.58 3.36 0.78
C GLN A 172 2.15 3.89 0.88
N ALA A 173 1.24 3.32 0.11
CA ALA A 173 -0.16 3.68 0.12
C ALA A 173 -1.03 2.46 0.39
N THR A 174 -2.16 2.67 1.07
CA THR A 174 -3.19 1.65 1.25
C THR A 174 -4.56 2.25 0.91
N ILE A 175 -5.33 1.54 0.10
CA ILE A 175 -6.66 1.93 -0.35
C ILE A 175 -7.69 1.04 0.33
N LEU A 176 -8.70 1.63 0.99
CA LEU A 176 -9.83 0.88 1.53
C LEU A 176 -10.84 0.58 0.42
N LEU A 177 -11.16 -0.70 0.24
CA LEU A 177 -12.02 -1.17 -0.87
C LEU A 177 -13.48 -1.46 -0.44
N CYS A 178 -13.77 -1.35 0.86
CA CYS A 178 -15.06 -1.68 1.47
C CYS A 178 -15.61 -0.48 2.23
N GLU A 179 -16.92 -0.43 2.45
CA GLU A 179 -17.59 0.65 3.17
C GLU A 179 -17.67 0.34 4.68
N PRO A 180 -17.03 1.17 5.55
CA PRO A 180 -17.16 1.01 6.99
C PRO A 180 -18.62 1.18 7.46
N GLY A 181 -19.05 0.29 8.35
CA GLY A 181 -20.43 0.28 8.87
C GLY A 181 -21.44 -0.49 8.00
N GLU A 182 -21.13 -0.73 6.74
CA GLU A 182 -21.93 -1.53 5.81
C GLU A 182 -21.30 -2.90 5.57
N ASP A 183 -20.08 -2.94 5.04
CA ASP A 183 -19.38 -4.18 4.68
C ASP A 183 -18.67 -4.81 5.89
N PHE A 184 -18.22 -3.98 6.83
CA PHE A 184 -17.51 -4.41 8.03
C PHE A 184 -17.60 -3.37 9.16
N THR A 185 -17.26 -3.79 10.40
CA THR A 185 -17.08 -2.89 11.56
C THR A 185 -15.77 -3.19 12.28
N GLY A 186 -15.21 -2.20 13.00
CA GLY A 186 -13.84 -2.27 13.51
C GLY A 186 -12.82 -2.18 12.38
N GLY A 187 -11.66 -2.78 12.53
CA GLY A 187 -10.64 -2.85 11.47
C GLY A 187 -10.08 -1.50 11.04
N GLU A 188 -10.00 -0.54 11.95
CA GLU A 188 -9.45 0.79 11.70
C GLU A 188 -7.97 0.70 11.30
N PHE A 189 -7.54 1.54 10.37
CA PHE A 189 -6.13 1.73 10.09
C PHE A 189 -5.50 2.54 11.24
N VAL A 190 -4.48 1.94 11.86
CA VAL A 190 -3.79 2.54 13.01
C VAL A 190 -2.34 2.79 12.63
N ILE A 191 -1.85 3.98 12.94
CA ILE A 191 -0.44 4.33 12.85
C ILE A 191 0.06 4.79 14.20
N THR A 192 1.28 4.38 14.56
CA THR A 192 1.93 4.84 15.79
C THR A 192 3.17 5.64 15.47
N GLU A 193 3.38 6.70 16.23
CA GLU A 193 4.58 7.54 16.19
C GLU A 193 5.35 7.36 17.50
N GLN A 194 6.65 7.14 17.42
CA GLN A 194 7.55 7.10 18.56
C GLN A 194 8.73 8.05 18.36
N ARG A 195 8.76 9.12 19.14
CA ARG A 195 9.91 10.03 19.25
C ARG A 195 10.96 9.46 20.18
N PRO A 196 12.25 9.82 20.00
CA PRO A 196 13.31 9.38 20.92
C PRO A 196 12.98 9.71 22.38
N ARG A 197 13.10 8.70 23.25
CA ARG A 197 12.85 8.79 24.70
C ARG A 197 11.43 9.13 25.11
N MET A 198 10.45 8.96 24.22
CA MET A 198 9.03 9.19 24.52
C MET A 198 8.23 7.90 24.34
N GLN A 199 7.05 7.85 24.97
CA GLN A 199 6.06 6.80 24.71
C GLN A 199 5.51 6.93 23.29
N SER A 200 5.05 5.81 22.74
CA SER A 200 4.39 5.79 21.44
C SER A 200 3.01 6.45 21.52
N ARG A 201 2.69 7.25 20.49
CA ARG A 201 1.37 7.83 20.30
C ARG A 201 0.68 7.13 19.14
N ALA A 202 -0.53 6.63 19.36
CA ALA A 202 -1.36 6.06 18.30
C ALA A 202 -2.27 7.13 17.66
N SER A 203 -2.49 6.99 16.37
CA SER A 203 -3.50 7.72 15.60
C SER A 203 -4.36 6.70 14.86
N VAL A 204 -5.68 6.83 14.99
CA VAL A 204 -6.65 6.11 14.17
C VAL A 204 -6.90 6.96 12.93
N VAL A 205 -6.74 6.38 11.75
CA VAL A 205 -6.93 7.08 10.47
C VAL A 205 -8.30 6.68 9.92
N PRO A 206 -9.30 7.57 9.96
CA PRO A 206 -10.60 7.28 9.40
C PRO A 206 -10.50 7.20 7.87
N LEU A 207 -11.00 6.12 7.30
CA LEU A 207 -11.05 5.90 5.86
C LEU A 207 -12.47 5.49 5.47
N GLN A 208 -12.93 5.97 4.32
CA GLN A 208 -14.12 5.51 3.62
C GLN A 208 -13.70 4.68 2.40
N ARG A 209 -14.64 3.97 1.78
CA ARG A 209 -14.37 3.23 0.55
C ARG A 209 -13.80 4.14 -0.55
N GLY A 210 -12.69 3.74 -1.14
CA GLY A 210 -11.98 4.49 -2.18
C GLY A 210 -10.99 5.51 -1.66
N ASP A 211 -10.92 5.73 -0.34
CA ASP A 211 -9.89 6.57 0.27
C ASP A 211 -8.53 5.89 0.26
N VAL A 212 -7.51 6.69 0.06
CA VAL A 212 -6.11 6.26 0.10
C VAL A 212 -5.42 6.93 1.28
N VAL A 213 -4.82 6.13 2.15
CA VAL A 213 -3.82 6.63 3.11
C VAL A 213 -2.43 6.40 2.56
N VAL A 214 -1.66 7.48 2.42
CA VAL A 214 -0.22 7.44 2.18
C VAL A 214 0.49 7.61 3.51
N PHE A 215 1.53 6.83 3.78
CA PHE A 215 2.21 6.85 5.07
C PHE A 215 3.69 6.46 4.99
N ALA A 216 4.45 6.91 5.97
CA ALA A 216 5.84 6.53 6.14
C ALA A 216 5.94 5.09 6.66
N VAL A 217 6.72 4.27 5.98
CA VAL A 217 6.90 2.85 6.29
C VAL A 217 7.66 2.65 7.60
N HIS A 218 8.68 3.47 7.84
CA HIS A 218 9.61 3.28 8.94
C HIS A 218 9.78 4.54 9.80
N HIS A 219 10.18 5.65 9.19
CA HIS A 219 10.43 6.90 9.90
C HIS A 219 10.19 8.11 9.00
N ARG A 220 10.03 9.26 9.65
CA ARG A 220 10.01 10.57 9.01
C ARG A 220 10.98 11.52 9.72
N PRO A 221 11.47 12.58 9.04
CA PRO A 221 12.23 13.63 9.71
C PRO A 221 11.31 14.52 10.56
N VAL A 222 11.80 14.93 11.70
CA VAL A 222 11.20 16.01 12.49
C VAL A 222 12.30 17.02 12.82
N ARG A 223 12.02 18.31 12.60
CA ARG A 223 12.96 19.37 12.89
C ARG A 223 13.07 19.58 14.40
N GLY A 224 14.28 19.49 14.93
CA GLY A 224 14.63 19.81 16.31
C GLY A 224 15.54 21.03 16.40
N ALA A 225 15.97 21.35 17.61
CA ALA A 225 16.84 22.51 17.85
C ALA A 225 18.24 22.40 17.20
N LYS A 226 18.73 21.17 17.00
CA LYS A 226 20.07 20.88 16.46
C LYS A 226 20.05 20.21 15.07
N GLY A 227 18.97 20.36 14.31
CA GLY A 227 18.77 19.68 13.03
C GLY A 227 17.59 18.70 13.05
N SER A 228 17.44 17.94 11.98
CA SER A 228 16.38 16.95 11.88
C SER A 228 16.77 15.63 12.57
N TYR A 229 15.78 14.94 13.13
CA TYR A 229 15.93 13.62 13.73
C TYR A 229 14.82 12.67 13.24
N ARG A 230 15.07 11.36 13.29
CA ARG A 230 14.11 10.33 12.91
C ARG A 230 13.06 10.14 13.98
N VAL A 231 11.81 10.09 13.56
CA VAL A 231 10.66 9.65 14.37
C VAL A 231 10.14 8.35 13.78
N ASN A 232 10.14 7.29 14.57
CA ASN A 232 9.74 5.96 14.12
C ASN A 232 8.21 5.87 14.01
N LEU A 233 7.75 5.26 12.93
CA LEU A 233 6.34 4.94 12.72
C LEU A 233 6.17 3.43 12.59
N ARG A 234 4.99 2.95 12.99
CA ARG A 234 4.49 1.61 12.71
C ARG A 234 3.03 1.73 12.33
N HIS A 235 2.56 0.83 11.48
CA HIS A 235 1.17 0.79 11.08
C HIS A 235 0.59 -0.61 11.29
N GLY A 236 -0.73 -0.68 11.33
CA GLY A 236 -1.46 -1.93 11.51
C GLY A 236 -2.96 -1.72 11.32
N VAL A 237 -3.72 -2.77 11.58
CA VAL A 237 -5.19 -2.75 11.50
C VAL A 237 -5.75 -3.28 12.82
N SER A 238 -6.68 -2.54 13.42
CA SER A 238 -7.38 -2.97 14.64
C SER A 238 -8.25 -4.20 14.35
N THR A 239 -8.78 -4.82 15.37
CA THR A 239 -9.63 -6.00 15.20
C THR A 239 -10.88 -5.66 14.40
N VAL A 240 -11.14 -6.42 13.34
CA VAL A 240 -12.42 -6.42 12.62
C VAL A 240 -13.47 -7.09 13.50
N HIS A 241 -14.57 -6.40 13.78
CA HIS A 241 -15.61 -6.92 14.66
C HIS A 241 -16.66 -7.75 13.90
N SER A 242 -16.99 -7.35 12.67
CA SER A 242 -17.95 -8.05 11.81
C SER A 242 -17.67 -7.79 10.34
N GLY A 243 -18.18 -8.68 9.48
CA GLY A 243 -18.12 -8.53 8.02
C GLY A 243 -16.76 -8.86 7.40
N ASN A 244 -16.52 -8.34 6.20
CA ASN A 244 -15.29 -8.56 5.42
C ASN A 244 -14.67 -7.24 5.03
N ARG A 245 -13.38 -7.08 5.33
CA ARG A 245 -12.62 -5.89 5.02
C ARG A 245 -11.54 -6.20 3.99
N TYR A 246 -11.56 -5.49 2.86
CA TYR A 246 -10.54 -5.59 1.80
C TYR A 246 -9.75 -4.29 1.68
N THR A 247 -8.43 -4.40 1.49
CA THR A 247 -7.56 -3.26 1.18
C THR A 247 -6.55 -3.63 0.12
N LEU A 248 -6.23 -2.65 -0.73
CA LEU A 248 -5.13 -2.73 -1.69
C LEU A 248 -3.92 -2.01 -1.12
N GLY A 249 -2.82 -2.72 -0.93
CA GLY A 249 -1.52 -2.14 -0.56
C GLY A 249 -0.68 -1.84 -1.80
N ILE A 250 -0.14 -0.62 -1.88
CA ILE A 250 0.77 -0.18 -2.94
C ILE A 250 2.14 0.08 -2.34
N ILE A 251 3.03 -0.87 -2.52
CA ILE A 251 4.46 -0.74 -2.24
C ILE A 251 5.14 -0.41 -3.57
N PHE A 252 6.05 0.58 -3.56
CA PHE A 252 6.60 1.13 -4.80
C PHE A 252 7.85 0.41 -5.30
N HIS A 253 8.63 -0.21 -4.42
CA HIS A 253 9.78 -1.06 -4.79
C HIS A 253 9.35 -2.52 -4.95
N ASP A 254 10.09 -3.29 -5.73
CA ASP A 254 9.91 -4.75 -5.83
C ASP A 254 10.75 -5.48 -4.77
N ALA A 255 10.39 -6.73 -4.47
CA ALA A 255 11.08 -7.61 -3.53
C ALA A 255 12.00 -8.63 -4.23
N GLN A 256 12.86 -9.26 -3.45
CA GLN A 256 13.70 -10.40 -3.87
C GLN A 256 12.87 -11.66 -4.08
#